data_da826ebafdd5f1e1abcac96ab9f9b22f
#
_entry.id   da826ebafdd5f1e1abcac96ab9f9b22f
#
_cell.length_a   1.000
_cell.length_b   1.000
_cell.length_c   1.000
_cell.angle_alpha   90.00
_cell.angle_beta   90.00
_cell.angle_gamma   90.00
#
_symmetry.space_group_name_H-M   'P 1'
#
loop_
_entity.id
_entity.type
_entity.pdbx_description
1 polymer ?
#
loop_
_entity_poly.entity_id
_entity_poly.type
_entity_poly.pdbx_seq_one_letter_code
_entity_poly.pdbx_strand_id
1 'polypeptide(L)'
;NPNAKKLEKYGFKIYIGSQSDKKFWNKLYKKEGKIDIILDDGGHKNLQQISTVHYCLPFIKNGGKIVVEDTGTSFLKKEFNNPSKYSFINYSKNIIDIIHRRSPLLNKDLNYYSKKIFLIEFFESIVVFSIDAKKCFLNKEINNKAKNEWAIDYRHNEYFKEIKADLDKKYGLMNKRSFLRKLIRKIFYRNFLFNIFDNFKIKKIFKEMEK
;
A
#
# COMPACT_ATOMS: atom_id res chain seq x y z
N ASN A 1 -7.52 14.53 28.41
CA ASN A 1 -7.61 15.60 29.43
C ASN A 1 -9.09 15.86 29.76
N PRO A 2 -9.57 15.59 30.99
CA PRO A 2 -10.95 15.85 31.38
C PRO A 2 -11.37 17.33 31.23
N ASN A 3 -10.43 18.25 31.35
CA ASN A 3 -10.69 19.69 31.18
C ASN A 3 -11.14 20.06 29.77
N ALA A 4 -10.86 19.23 28.76
CA ALA A 4 -11.34 19.46 27.41
C ALA A 4 -12.88 19.49 27.32
N LYS A 5 -13.59 18.84 28.26
CA LYS A 5 -15.07 18.91 28.37
C LYS A 5 -15.62 20.33 28.45
N LYS A 6 -14.85 21.29 28.98
CA LYS A 6 -15.24 22.71 29.05
C LYS A 6 -15.46 23.33 27.67
N LEU A 7 -14.90 22.73 26.60
CA LEU A 7 -15.08 23.22 25.22
C LEU A 7 -16.46 22.87 24.63
N GLU A 8 -17.24 21.98 25.27
CA GLU A 8 -18.58 21.63 24.81
C GLU A 8 -19.53 22.85 24.81
N LYS A 9 -19.28 23.81 25.65
CA LYS A 9 -20.03 25.12 25.66
C LYS A 9 -19.87 25.91 24.35
N TYR A 10 -18.87 25.61 23.55
CA TYR A 10 -18.64 26.23 22.24
C TYR A 10 -19.17 25.38 21.07
N GLY A 11 -19.96 24.36 21.35
CA GLY A 11 -20.57 23.50 20.33
C GLY A 11 -19.74 22.27 19.93
N PHE A 12 -18.59 22.04 20.57
CA PHE A 12 -17.78 20.84 20.33
C PHE A 12 -18.40 19.63 21.06
N LYS A 13 -18.33 18.44 20.42
CA LYS A 13 -18.59 17.18 21.09
C LYS A 13 -17.27 16.57 21.57
N ILE A 14 -17.10 16.43 22.87
CA ILE A 14 -15.84 15.96 23.47
C ILE A 14 -15.95 14.53 23.98
N TYR A 15 -15.12 13.67 23.44
CA TYR A 15 -14.97 12.26 23.86
C TYR A 15 -13.62 12.05 24.52
N ILE A 16 -13.62 11.59 25.76
CA ILE A 16 -12.41 11.33 26.53
C ILE A 16 -12.10 9.82 26.44
N GLY A 17 -10.91 9.49 25.97
CA GLY A 17 -10.44 8.12 25.84
C GLY A 17 -9.01 8.04 25.31
N SER A 18 -8.50 6.82 25.18
CA SER A 18 -7.20 6.55 24.57
C SER A 18 -7.35 6.34 23.07
N GLN A 19 -6.57 7.08 22.29
CA GLN A 19 -6.45 6.93 20.84
C GLN A 19 -6.02 5.50 20.43
N SER A 20 -5.27 4.81 21.29
CA SER A 20 -4.84 3.43 21.05
C SER A 20 -5.86 2.36 21.48
N ASP A 21 -7.02 2.78 22.01
CA ASP A 21 -8.02 1.84 22.51
C ASP A 21 -9.13 1.59 21.48
N LYS A 22 -9.21 0.35 20.98
CA LYS A 22 -10.27 -0.08 20.06
C LYS A 22 -11.67 0.10 20.66
N LYS A 23 -11.84 -0.10 21.98
CA LYS A 23 -13.15 0.05 22.65
C LYS A 23 -13.61 1.49 22.63
N PHE A 24 -12.68 2.44 22.81
CA PHE A 24 -12.97 3.87 22.70
C PHE A 24 -13.54 4.22 21.31
N TRP A 25 -12.84 3.80 20.24
CA TRP A 25 -13.26 4.05 18.87
C TRP A 25 -14.63 3.42 18.56
N ASN A 26 -14.83 2.16 18.94
CA ASN A 26 -16.12 1.48 18.73
C ASN A 26 -17.28 2.20 19.44
N LYS A 27 -17.06 2.70 20.68
CA LYS A 27 -18.06 3.47 21.42
C LYS A 27 -18.37 4.79 20.75
N LEU A 28 -17.37 5.50 20.25
CA LEU A 28 -17.50 6.76 19.53
C LEU A 28 -18.35 6.55 18.27
N TYR A 29 -18.02 5.56 17.44
CA TYR A 29 -18.73 5.32 16.19
C TYR A 29 -20.14 4.77 16.39
N LYS A 30 -20.36 4.00 17.45
CA LYS A 30 -21.71 3.56 17.80
C LYS A 30 -22.63 4.75 18.08
N LYS A 31 -22.07 5.84 18.59
CA LYS A 31 -22.80 7.07 18.93
C LYS A 31 -22.93 8.04 17.75
N GLU A 32 -21.86 8.26 17.00
CA GLU A 32 -21.80 9.30 15.95
C GLU A 32 -22.00 8.75 14.53
N GLY A 33 -21.87 7.44 14.34
CA GLY A 33 -22.00 6.82 13.01
C GLY A 33 -20.77 7.01 12.14
N LYS A 34 -20.96 7.05 10.82
CA LYS A 34 -19.87 7.23 9.85
C LYS A 34 -19.42 8.68 9.75
N ILE A 35 -18.14 8.89 9.62
CA ILE A 35 -17.45 10.17 9.63
C ILE A 35 -16.88 10.47 8.24
N ASP A 36 -16.87 11.74 7.85
CA ASP A 36 -16.33 12.19 6.58
C ASP A 36 -14.80 12.34 6.64
N ILE A 37 -14.29 13.01 7.68
CA ILE A 37 -12.88 13.31 7.83
C ILE A 37 -12.46 13.06 9.29
N ILE A 38 -11.31 12.41 9.46
CA ILE A 38 -10.58 12.38 10.73
C ILE A 38 -9.26 13.11 10.52
N LEU A 39 -8.98 14.04 11.42
CA LEU A 39 -7.68 14.67 11.58
C LEU A 39 -7.06 14.14 12.89
N ASP A 40 -5.94 13.44 12.78
CA ASP A 40 -5.15 12.94 13.90
C ASP A 40 -3.99 13.89 14.18
N ASP A 41 -4.22 14.80 15.10
CA ASP A 41 -3.24 15.66 15.74
C ASP A 41 -3.18 15.32 17.26
N GLY A 42 -2.93 14.05 17.54
CA GLY A 42 -3.03 13.46 18.89
C GLY A 42 -1.70 13.34 19.60
N GLY A 43 -1.36 12.15 20.08
CA GLY A 43 -0.17 11.91 20.88
C GLY A 43 1.08 11.54 20.07
N HIS A 44 1.03 11.47 18.77
CA HIS A 44 2.10 11.24 17.78
C HIS A 44 2.99 10.00 18.01
N LYS A 45 2.61 9.10 18.93
CA LYS A 45 3.29 7.80 19.07
C LYS A 45 2.87 6.88 17.94
N ASN A 46 3.79 6.05 17.44
CA ASN A 46 3.50 5.09 16.36
C ASN A 46 2.22 4.29 16.62
N LEU A 47 2.06 3.73 17.83
CA LEU A 47 0.86 2.97 18.19
C LEU A 47 -0.42 3.81 18.06
N GLN A 48 -0.37 5.08 18.42
CA GLN A 48 -1.53 5.97 18.38
C GLN A 48 -1.94 6.28 16.94
N GLN A 49 -1.01 6.74 16.12
CA GLN A 49 -1.23 7.05 14.71
C GLN A 49 -1.68 5.80 13.92
N ILE A 50 -1.03 4.65 14.12
CA ILE A 50 -1.43 3.36 13.52
C ILE A 50 -2.84 2.96 13.96
N SER A 51 -3.15 3.10 15.26
CA SER A 51 -4.47 2.76 15.80
C SER A 51 -5.57 3.64 15.24
N THR A 52 -5.32 4.93 15.05
CA THR A 52 -6.27 5.83 14.39
C THR A 52 -6.62 5.30 13.01
N VAL A 53 -5.63 5.08 12.13
CA VAL A 53 -5.91 4.59 10.77
C VAL A 53 -6.62 3.23 10.82
N HIS A 54 -6.10 2.30 11.62
CA HIS A 54 -6.61 0.92 11.65
C HIS A 54 -8.03 0.81 12.18
N TYR A 55 -8.35 1.51 13.28
CA TYR A 55 -9.67 1.42 13.90
C TYR A 55 -10.71 2.34 13.28
N CYS A 56 -10.28 3.44 12.64
CA CYS A 56 -11.20 4.38 12.00
C CYS A 56 -11.62 3.97 10.59
N LEU A 57 -10.77 3.23 9.89
CA LEU A 57 -10.98 2.84 8.50
C LEU A 57 -12.38 2.27 8.19
N PRO A 58 -13.02 1.42 9.03
CA PRO A 58 -14.36 0.89 8.75
C PRO A 58 -15.46 1.95 8.79
N PHE A 59 -15.22 3.06 9.47
CA PHE A 59 -16.25 4.06 9.80
C PHE A 59 -16.14 5.32 8.95
N ILE A 60 -15.10 5.43 8.11
CA ILE A 60 -14.99 6.53 7.16
C ILE A 60 -15.93 6.27 5.98
N LYS A 61 -16.67 7.31 5.57
CA LYS A 61 -17.52 7.28 4.38
C LYS A 61 -16.69 7.14 3.10
N ASN A 62 -17.29 6.65 2.03
CA ASN A 62 -16.67 6.74 0.70
C ASN A 62 -16.50 8.21 0.31
N GLY A 63 -15.32 8.57 -0.18
CA GLY A 63 -14.91 9.95 -0.44
C GLY A 63 -14.31 10.65 0.77
N GLY A 64 -14.36 10.03 1.96
CA GLY A 64 -13.77 10.59 3.18
C GLY A 64 -12.27 10.40 3.29
N LYS A 65 -11.68 11.02 4.32
CA LYS A 65 -10.23 11.02 4.53
C LYS A 65 -9.84 10.74 5.98
N ILE A 66 -8.67 10.14 6.17
CA ILE A 66 -7.94 10.10 7.43
C ILE A 66 -6.65 10.87 7.21
N VAL A 67 -6.48 11.96 7.91
CA VAL A 67 -5.28 12.82 7.88
C VAL A 67 -4.52 12.58 9.17
N VAL A 68 -3.24 12.28 9.09
CA VAL A 68 -2.36 12.06 10.24
C VAL A 68 -1.23 13.07 10.18
N GLU A 69 -1.12 13.90 11.21
CA GLU A 69 -0.09 14.93 11.34
C GLU A 69 1.11 14.43 12.15
N ASP A 70 2.17 15.23 12.15
CA ASP A 70 3.42 14.99 12.88
C ASP A 70 4.05 13.61 12.65
N THR A 71 3.93 13.11 11.42
CA THR A 71 4.47 11.79 11.05
C THR A 71 5.99 11.73 11.08
N GLY A 72 6.67 12.89 11.11
CA GLY A 72 8.10 13.03 11.33
C GLY A 72 8.57 12.45 12.68
N THR A 73 7.68 12.35 13.67
CA THR A 73 7.95 11.67 14.96
C THR A 73 8.35 10.20 14.77
N SER A 74 7.99 9.58 13.65
CA SER A 74 8.44 8.25 13.26
C SER A 74 9.97 8.07 13.28
N PHE A 75 10.73 9.16 13.18
CA PHE A 75 12.19 9.16 13.16
C PHE A 75 12.82 9.61 14.50
N LEU A 76 12.03 10.02 15.47
CA LEU A 76 12.49 10.47 16.78
C LEU A 76 12.73 9.27 17.72
N LYS A 77 14.01 8.90 17.87
CA LYS A 77 14.40 7.68 18.57
C LYS A 77 14.22 7.76 20.09
N LYS A 78 14.57 8.88 20.69
CA LYS A 78 14.54 9.02 22.18
C LYS A 78 13.11 9.17 22.69
N GLU A 79 12.35 10.07 22.10
CA GLU A 79 11.02 10.49 22.58
C GLU A 79 9.93 9.48 22.22
N PHE A 80 10.04 8.84 21.05
CA PHE A 80 8.99 8.00 20.47
C PHE A 80 9.44 6.55 20.18
N ASN A 81 10.66 6.17 20.60
CA ASN A 81 11.25 4.86 20.32
C ASN A 81 11.41 4.56 18.81
N ASN A 82 11.80 5.57 18.04
CA ASN A 82 12.01 5.49 16.59
C ASN A 82 13.48 5.80 16.22
N PRO A 83 13.94 5.45 15.00
CA PRO A 83 13.25 4.73 13.93
C PRO A 83 13.06 3.24 14.25
N SER A 84 11.96 2.68 13.82
CA SER A 84 11.59 1.29 14.00
C SER A 84 10.97 0.74 12.72
N LYS A 85 11.13 -0.58 12.47
CA LYS A 85 10.39 -1.25 11.40
C LYS A 85 8.87 -1.18 11.59
N TYR A 86 8.40 -0.89 12.80
CA TYR A 86 7.01 -0.73 13.18
C TYR A 86 6.58 0.74 13.33
N SER A 87 7.33 1.68 12.76
CA SER A 87 6.94 3.09 12.75
C SER A 87 5.69 3.33 11.90
N PHE A 88 5.00 4.45 12.16
CA PHE A 88 3.83 4.84 11.38
C PHE A 88 4.15 5.02 9.89
N ILE A 89 5.31 5.59 9.57
CA ILE A 89 5.75 5.74 8.17
C ILE A 89 5.95 4.36 7.50
N ASN A 90 6.56 3.39 8.20
CA ASN A 90 6.70 2.04 7.63
C ASN A 90 5.35 1.31 7.50
N TYR A 91 4.44 1.52 8.45
CA TYR A 91 3.06 1.05 8.33
C TYR A 91 2.37 1.62 7.08
N SER A 92 2.51 2.92 6.82
CA SER A 92 1.93 3.60 5.65
C SER A 92 2.55 3.10 4.34
N LYS A 93 3.88 2.87 4.30
CA LYS A 93 4.57 2.25 3.16
C LYS A 93 4.06 0.83 2.87
N ASN A 94 3.82 0.03 3.90
CA ASN A 94 3.25 -1.32 3.72
C ASN A 94 1.83 -1.27 3.13
N ILE A 95 1.05 -0.24 3.44
CA ILE A 95 -0.26 -0.05 2.82
C ILE A 95 -0.13 0.30 1.33
N ILE A 96 0.91 1.05 0.93
CA ILE A 96 1.21 1.28 -0.50
C ILE A 96 1.41 -0.05 -1.22
N ASP A 97 2.22 -0.95 -0.69
CA ASP A 97 2.43 -2.28 -1.26
C ASP A 97 1.11 -3.06 -1.38
N ILE A 98 0.25 -2.97 -0.37
CA ILE A 98 -1.07 -3.61 -0.35
C ILE A 98 -1.98 -3.05 -1.46
N ILE A 99 -1.98 -1.73 -1.67
CA ILE A 99 -2.79 -1.08 -2.71
C ILE A 99 -2.30 -1.51 -4.10
N HIS A 100 -0.99 -1.53 -4.33
CA HIS A 100 -0.41 -1.90 -5.61
C HIS A 100 -0.59 -3.38 -5.97
N ARG A 101 -0.90 -4.22 -5.00
CA ARG A 101 -1.19 -5.65 -5.23
C ARG A 101 -2.65 -5.94 -5.59
N ARG A 102 -3.44 -4.95 -6.00
CA ARG A 102 -4.82 -5.14 -6.50
C ARG A 102 -4.83 -5.71 -7.91
N SER A 103 -4.21 -6.86 -8.07
CA SER A 103 -4.13 -7.57 -9.34
C SER A 103 -4.51 -9.04 -9.12
N PRO A 104 -5.35 -9.64 -9.96
CA PRO A 104 -5.70 -11.06 -9.87
C PRO A 104 -4.49 -11.98 -10.07
N LEU A 105 -3.40 -11.48 -10.67
CA LEU A 105 -2.13 -12.19 -10.81
C LEU A 105 -1.36 -12.29 -9.49
N LEU A 106 -1.61 -11.38 -8.55
CA LEU A 106 -0.90 -11.28 -7.27
C LEU A 106 -1.76 -11.70 -6.08
N ASN A 107 -3.05 -11.40 -6.14
CA ASN A 107 -3.99 -11.70 -5.06
C ASN A 107 -5.31 -12.22 -5.62
N LYS A 108 -5.89 -13.22 -4.96
CA LYS A 108 -7.25 -13.71 -5.28
C LYS A 108 -8.33 -12.77 -4.75
N ASP A 109 -8.07 -12.18 -3.59
CA ASP A 109 -9.02 -11.32 -2.87
C ASP A 109 -8.36 -10.05 -2.33
N LEU A 110 -9.17 -9.01 -2.16
CA LEU A 110 -8.76 -7.79 -1.49
C LEU A 110 -8.74 -8.01 0.04
N ASN A 111 -7.69 -7.49 0.70
CA ASN A 111 -7.60 -7.51 2.15
C ASN A 111 -8.33 -6.31 2.79
N TYR A 112 -8.25 -6.21 4.13
CA TYR A 112 -8.89 -5.17 4.93
C TYR A 112 -8.60 -3.73 4.44
N TYR A 113 -7.35 -3.41 4.14
CA TYR A 113 -6.93 -2.07 3.69
C TYR A 113 -7.24 -1.86 2.21
N SER A 114 -6.89 -2.83 1.36
CA SER A 114 -7.08 -2.72 -0.08
C SER A 114 -8.53 -2.65 -0.51
N LYS A 115 -9.49 -3.08 0.34
CA LYS A 115 -10.92 -2.92 0.10
C LYS A 115 -11.44 -1.49 0.26
N LYS A 116 -10.67 -0.61 0.90
CA LYS A 116 -11.18 0.71 1.32
C LYS A 116 -10.27 1.87 1.01
N ILE A 117 -8.95 1.72 1.18
CA ILE A 117 -8.00 2.80 0.92
C ILE A 117 -7.75 2.87 -0.57
N PHE A 118 -8.22 3.94 -1.19
CA PHE A 118 -8.07 4.16 -2.63
C PHE A 118 -6.71 4.79 -2.97
N LEU A 119 -6.31 5.80 -2.20
CA LEU A 119 -5.14 6.63 -2.44
C LEU A 119 -4.45 6.96 -1.12
N ILE A 120 -3.13 7.11 -1.16
CA ILE A 120 -2.33 7.64 -0.05
C ILE A 120 -1.49 8.80 -0.59
N GLU A 121 -1.53 9.92 0.10
CA GLU A 121 -0.74 11.13 -0.20
C GLU A 121 0.25 11.36 0.95
N PHE A 122 1.50 11.61 0.62
CA PHE A 122 2.55 11.93 1.57
C PHE A 122 2.98 13.38 1.35
N PHE A 123 2.86 14.16 2.41
CA PHE A 123 3.38 15.52 2.51
C PHE A 123 4.45 15.57 3.60
N GLU A 124 5.15 16.69 3.72
CA GLU A 124 6.05 16.89 4.84
C GLU A 124 5.28 16.81 6.17
N SER A 125 5.66 15.84 7.00
CA SER A 125 5.04 15.55 8.29
C SER A 125 3.54 15.22 8.28
N ILE A 126 2.92 14.98 7.11
CA ILE A 126 1.50 14.62 7.00
C ILE A 126 1.33 13.42 6.06
N VAL A 127 0.49 12.47 6.46
CA VAL A 127 0.04 11.37 5.59
C VAL A 127 -1.49 11.37 5.52
N VAL A 128 -2.03 11.32 4.30
CA VAL A 128 -3.47 11.32 4.04
C VAL A 128 -3.88 10.00 3.40
N PHE A 129 -4.89 9.36 3.97
CA PHE A 129 -5.53 8.17 3.40
C PHE A 129 -6.90 8.56 2.86
N SER A 130 -7.08 8.45 1.55
CA SER A 130 -8.38 8.68 0.91
C SER A 130 -9.15 7.37 0.81
N ILE A 131 -10.37 7.37 1.32
CA ILE A 131 -11.21 6.19 1.49
C ILE A 131 -12.29 6.18 0.43
N ASP A 132 -12.28 5.17 -0.45
CA ASP A 132 -13.34 4.97 -1.44
C ASP A 132 -13.43 3.50 -1.85
N ALA A 133 -14.26 2.75 -1.17
CA ALA A 133 -14.43 1.32 -1.45
C ALA A 133 -14.97 1.04 -2.87
N LYS A 134 -15.67 2.00 -3.49
CA LYS A 134 -16.19 1.84 -4.87
C LYS A 134 -15.09 1.86 -5.91
N LYS A 135 -13.95 2.52 -5.61
CA LYS A 135 -12.76 2.57 -6.46
C LYS A 135 -11.74 1.48 -6.13
N CYS A 136 -11.99 0.68 -5.10
CA CYS A 136 -11.11 -0.38 -4.65
C CYS A 136 -11.60 -1.74 -5.20
N PHE A 137 -11.06 -2.17 -6.32
CA PHE A 137 -11.40 -3.44 -6.95
C PHE A 137 -10.15 -4.13 -7.50
N LEU A 138 -10.23 -5.43 -7.74
CA LEU A 138 -9.21 -6.15 -8.49
C LEU A 138 -9.28 -5.73 -9.94
N ASN A 139 -8.14 -5.40 -10.53
CA ASN A 139 -8.04 -5.08 -11.94
C ASN A 139 -8.52 -6.25 -12.77
N LYS A 140 -9.35 -5.97 -13.77
CA LYS A 140 -9.80 -6.96 -14.76
C LYS A 140 -9.13 -6.68 -16.08
N GLU A 141 -8.86 -7.71 -16.83
CA GLU A 141 -8.49 -7.54 -18.22
C GLU A 141 -9.65 -6.88 -18.97
N ILE A 142 -9.36 -5.75 -19.58
CA ILE A 142 -10.30 -5.07 -20.49
C ILE A 142 -9.89 -5.51 -21.89
N ASN A 143 -10.68 -6.39 -22.48
CA ASN A 143 -10.50 -6.77 -23.87
C ASN A 143 -11.12 -5.68 -24.74
N ASN A 144 -10.26 -4.88 -25.37
CA ASN A 144 -10.69 -3.92 -26.34
C ASN A 144 -11.09 -4.68 -27.62
N LYS A 145 -12.40 -4.84 -27.87
CA LYS A 145 -12.92 -5.48 -29.08
C LYS A 145 -12.63 -4.67 -30.36
N ALA A 146 -12.02 -3.52 -30.25
CA ALA A 146 -11.56 -2.77 -31.41
C ALA A 146 -10.44 -3.57 -32.09
N LYS A 147 -10.59 -3.87 -33.37
CA LYS A 147 -9.55 -4.39 -34.26
C LYS A 147 -8.49 -3.29 -34.48
N ASN A 148 -7.77 -2.92 -33.42
CA ASN A 148 -6.64 -2.01 -33.52
C ASN A 148 -5.39 -2.85 -33.77
N GLU A 149 -5.04 -3.00 -35.02
CA GLU A 149 -3.80 -3.63 -35.51
C GLU A 149 -2.53 -2.96 -34.95
N TRP A 150 -2.68 -1.80 -34.28
CA TRP A 150 -1.59 -0.98 -33.75
C TRP A 150 -1.32 -1.14 -32.25
N ALA A 151 -2.20 -1.77 -31.50
CA ALA A 151 -1.98 -2.00 -30.09
C ALA A 151 -1.25 -3.36 -29.88
N ILE A 152 0.05 -3.32 -29.77
CA ILE A 152 0.84 -4.49 -29.39
C ILE A 152 0.60 -4.77 -27.91
N ASP A 153 -0.31 -5.68 -27.58
CA ASP A 153 -0.37 -6.24 -26.22
C ASP A 153 0.73 -7.29 -26.09
N TYR A 154 1.84 -6.87 -25.46
CA TYR A 154 3.00 -7.74 -25.22
C TYR A 154 2.67 -9.02 -24.43
N ARG A 155 1.50 -9.12 -23.79
CA ARG A 155 1.07 -10.29 -23.00
C ARG A 155 0.40 -11.36 -23.84
N HIS A 156 -0.24 -11.00 -24.95
CA HIS A 156 -1.05 -11.90 -25.78
C HIS A 156 -0.68 -11.89 -27.27
N ASN A 157 0.37 -11.17 -27.65
CA ASN A 157 0.77 -11.00 -29.03
C ASN A 157 1.41 -12.28 -29.61
N GLU A 158 1.16 -12.57 -30.85
CA GLU A 158 1.83 -13.59 -31.66
C GLU A 158 3.35 -13.44 -31.63
N TYR A 159 3.85 -12.22 -31.63
CA TYR A 159 5.27 -11.90 -31.46
C TYR A 159 5.90 -12.49 -30.18
N PHE A 160 5.17 -12.50 -29.06
CA PHE A 160 5.62 -13.19 -27.84
C PHE A 160 5.59 -14.71 -27.97
N LYS A 161 4.63 -15.24 -28.77
CA LYS A 161 4.57 -16.68 -29.09
C LYS A 161 5.74 -17.06 -30.01
N GLU A 162 6.08 -16.21 -31.00
CA GLU A 162 7.21 -16.40 -31.89
C GLU A 162 8.54 -16.31 -31.16
N ILE A 163 8.77 -15.29 -30.34
CA ILE A 163 9.96 -15.18 -29.47
C ILE A 163 10.06 -16.41 -28.56
N LYS A 164 8.95 -16.86 -28.00
CA LYS A 164 8.92 -18.06 -27.16
C LYS A 164 9.24 -19.32 -27.97
N ALA A 165 8.71 -19.42 -29.18
CA ALA A 165 8.98 -20.54 -30.09
C ALA A 165 10.44 -20.52 -30.55
N ASP A 166 11.02 -19.39 -30.89
CA ASP A 166 12.42 -19.21 -31.25
C ASP A 166 13.37 -19.52 -30.08
N LEU A 167 13.03 -19.06 -28.90
CA LEU A 167 13.76 -19.40 -27.69
C LEU A 167 13.65 -20.88 -27.35
N ASP A 168 12.47 -21.48 -27.50
CA ASP A 168 12.27 -22.93 -27.32
C ASP A 168 13.00 -23.75 -28.42
N LYS A 169 13.12 -23.23 -29.64
CA LYS A 169 13.91 -23.83 -30.76
C LYS A 169 15.41 -23.69 -30.51
N LYS A 170 15.88 -22.50 -30.15
CA LYS A 170 17.31 -22.20 -29.90
C LYS A 170 17.85 -22.94 -28.67
N TYR A 171 17.04 -23.11 -27.64
CA TYR A 171 17.39 -23.81 -26.40
C TYR A 171 16.65 -25.12 -26.21
N GLY A 172 15.93 -25.59 -27.25
CA GLY A 172 15.03 -26.74 -27.25
C GLY A 172 15.69 -28.10 -27.34
N LEU A 173 17.03 -28.16 -27.41
CA LEU A 173 17.80 -29.42 -27.42
C LEU A 173 17.71 -30.19 -26.09
N MET A 174 17.10 -29.62 -25.06
CA MET A 174 16.98 -30.28 -23.75
C MET A 174 15.52 -30.65 -23.45
N ASN A 175 15.29 -31.91 -23.15
CA ASN A 175 13.97 -32.46 -22.83
C ASN A 175 13.26 -31.63 -21.73
N LYS A 176 11.95 -31.34 -21.91
CA LYS A 176 11.14 -30.51 -21.01
C LYS A 176 11.15 -30.95 -19.53
N ARG A 177 11.56 -32.20 -19.26
CA ARG A 177 11.61 -32.80 -17.91
C ARG A 177 12.99 -32.77 -17.25
N SER A 178 14.05 -32.32 -17.93
CA SER A 178 15.41 -32.31 -17.36
C SER A 178 15.59 -31.25 -16.28
N PHE A 179 16.18 -31.65 -15.16
CA PHE A 179 16.58 -30.77 -14.05
C PHE A 179 17.49 -29.63 -14.54
N LEU A 180 18.41 -29.91 -15.46
CA LEU A 180 19.30 -28.90 -16.07
C LEU A 180 18.52 -27.83 -16.84
N ARG A 181 17.45 -28.20 -17.52
CA ARG A 181 16.57 -27.25 -18.23
C ARG A 181 15.81 -26.34 -17.25
N LYS A 182 15.38 -26.90 -16.10
CA LYS A 182 14.79 -26.07 -15.02
C LYS A 182 15.82 -25.10 -14.44
N LEU A 183 17.07 -25.52 -14.30
CA LEU A 183 18.17 -24.69 -13.80
C LEU A 183 18.56 -23.62 -14.81
N ILE A 184 18.72 -23.97 -16.08
CA ILE A 184 19.02 -23.04 -17.19
C ILE A 184 17.86 -22.06 -17.39
N ARG A 185 16.60 -22.50 -17.35
CA ARG A 185 15.43 -21.61 -17.32
C ARG A 185 15.46 -20.67 -16.12
N LYS A 186 15.84 -21.14 -14.95
CA LYS A 186 15.94 -20.31 -13.74
C LYS A 186 17.06 -19.27 -13.84
N ILE A 187 18.14 -19.57 -14.54
CA ILE A 187 19.29 -18.69 -14.72
C ILE A 187 19.08 -17.71 -15.90
N PHE A 188 18.59 -18.18 -17.03
CA PHE A 188 18.49 -17.38 -18.26
C PHE A 188 17.13 -16.69 -18.46
N TYR A 189 16.02 -17.29 -18.04
CA TYR A 189 14.69 -16.69 -18.14
C TYR A 189 14.34 -15.71 -17.00
N ARG A 190 15.02 -15.81 -15.89
CA ARG A 190 14.97 -14.78 -14.84
C ARG A 190 16.18 -13.88 -15.02
N ASN A 191 16.38 -13.20 -16.06
CA ASN A 191 17.32 -12.09 -16.16
C ASN A 191 18.27 -11.91 -14.94
N PHE A 192 18.87 -13.03 -14.49
CA PHE A 192 19.60 -13.06 -13.20
C PHE A 192 20.75 -12.05 -13.22
N LEU A 193 21.45 -11.96 -14.35
CA LEU A 193 22.52 -10.98 -14.56
C LEU A 193 21.96 -9.55 -14.68
N PHE A 194 20.85 -9.36 -15.42
CA PHE A 194 20.15 -8.07 -15.49
C PHE A 194 19.69 -7.62 -14.12
N ASN A 195 19.07 -8.51 -13.34
CA ASN A 195 18.63 -8.19 -11.98
C ASN A 195 19.80 -7.84 -11.05
N ILE A 196 20.99 -8.42 -11.23
CA ILE A 196 22.16 -8.05 -10.44
C ILE A 196 22.63 -6.64 -10.81
N PHE A 197 22.73 -6.31 -12.10
CA PHE A 197 23.14 -4.98 -12.57
C PHE A 197 22.10 -3.91 -12.20
N ASP A 198 20.81 -4.20 -12.36
CA ASP A 198 19.72 -3.29 -12.00
C ASP A 198 19.68 -3.07 -10.48
N ASN A 199 19.79 -4.12 -9.69
CA ASN A 199 19.89 -4.00 -8.24
C ASN A 199 21.12 -3.20 -7.79
N PHE A 200 22.26 -3.31 -8.50
CA PHE A 200 23.43 -2.53 -8.19
C PHE A 200 23.21 -1.04 -8.48
N LYS A 201 22.62 -0.72 -9.64
CA LYS A 201 22.26 0.66 -10.00
C LYS A 201 21.24 1.26 -9.03
N ILE A 202 20.20 0.50 -8.68
CA ILE A 202 19.20 0.93 -7.71
C ILE A 202 19.84 1.20 -6.34
N LYS A 203 20.68 0.29 -5.85
CA LYS A 203 21.40 0.49 -4.58
C LYS A 203 22.28 1.74 -4.60
N LYS A 204 22.88 2.06 -5.74
CA LYS A 204 23.67 3.31 -5.90
C LYS A 204 22.78 4.53 -5.75
N ILE A 205 21.61 4.56 -6.43
CA ILE A 205 20.63 5.65 -6.33
C ILE A 205 20.16 5.82 -4.87
N PHE A 206 19.80 4.73 -4.18
CA PHE A 206 19.40 4.81 -2.77
C PHE A 206 20.50 5.39 -1.87
N LYS A 207 21.76 5.01 -2.09
CA LYS A 207 22.90 5.62 -1.35
C LYS A 207 23.10 7.12 -1.65
N GLU A 208 22.74 7.56 -2.84
CA GLU A 208 22.80 8.98 -3.22
C GLU A 208 21.64 9.77 -2.57
N MET A 209 20.49 9.13 -2.32
CA MET A 209 19.36 9.74 -1.61
C MET A 209 19.57 9.85 -0.09
N GLU A 210 20.50 9.09 0.48
CA GLU A 210 20.85 9.13 1.91
C GLU A 210 21.96 10.17 2.25
N LYS A 211 22.53 10.83 1.24
CA LYS A 211 23.52 11.90 1.39
C LYS A 211 22.86 13.27 1.38
#